data_bc1cb24ea801597cf54a0b86f8f585ab
#
_entry.id   bc1cb24ea801597cf54a0b86f8f585ab
#
_cell.length_a   1.000
_cell.length_b   1.000
_cell.length_c   1.000
_cell.angle_alpha   90.00
_cell.angle_beta   90.00
_cell.angle_gamma   90.00
#
_symmetry.space_group_name_H-M   'P 1'
#
loop_
_entity.id
_entity.type
_entity.pdbx_description
1 polymer ?
#
loop_
_entity_poly.entity_id
_entity_poly.type
_entity_poly.pdbx_seq_one_letter_code
_entity_poly.pdbx_strand_id
1 'polypeptide(L)'
;MTDTSDAAGRRPARTVLTRRAGPVPDATATAAVASNAYDDLTRVLAPVIGDLGVIAMTNRALHLEVREYPWLPARQPGAADTQFAQFIDALKRQEPAVATDATAAVFEAMLGLLATFIGEPLTARLVQQAWPDAFSSTDTEGT
;
A
#
# COMPACT_ATOMS: atom_id res chain seq x y z
N MET A 1 2.94 18.11 17.87
CA MET A 1 3.82 17.44 17.82
C MET A 1 3.62 16.04 17.94
N THR A 2 2.94 15.58 18.86
CA THR A 2 2.65 14.22 18.94
C THR A 2 2.00 13.76 17.70
N ASP A 3 1.25 14.58 17.06
CA ASP A 3 0.62 14.21 15.85
C ASP A 3 1.57 13.68 14.86
N THR A 4 2.68 14.33 14.73
CA THR A 4 3.66 13.92 13.76
C THR A 4 4.15 12.53 14.05
N SER A 5 4.41 12.25 15.30
CA SER A 5 4.88 10.93 15.66
C SER A 5 3.83 9.91 15.38
N ASP A 6 2.61 10.24 15.73
CA ASP A 6 1.52 9.33 15.53
C ASP A 6 1.33 9.04 14.07
N ALA A 7 1.42 10.07 13.27
CA ALA A 7 1.24 9.90 11.85
C ALA A 7 2.28 8.96 11.30
N ALA A 8 3.52 9.13 11.72
CA ALA A 8 4.57 8.27 11.25
C ALA A 8 4.32 6.84 11.69
N GLY A 9 3.90 6.66 12.91
CA GLY A 9 3.63 5.33 13.41
C GLY A 9 2.45 4.68 12.73
N ARG A 10 1.57 5.50 12.19
CA ARG A 10 0.39 4.98 11.54
C ARG A 10 0.53 4.81 10.05
N ARG A 11 1.71 4.98 9.53
CA ARG A 11 1.90 4.81 8.10
C ARG A 11 2.68 3.56 7.82
N PRO A 12 2.09 2.40 8.09
CA PRO A 12 2.79 1.15 7.88
C PRO A 12 3.13 0.91 6.41
N ALA A 13 2.33 1.47 5.51
CA ALA A 13 2.60 1.28 4.09
C ALA A 13 3.94 1.85 3.71
N ARG A 14 4.21 3.10 4.10
CA ARG A 14 5.48 3.71 3.77
C ARG A 14 6.63 2.99 4.45
N THR A 15 6.42 2.60 5.69
CA THR A 15 7.45 1.90 6.43
C THR A 15 7.84 0.59 5.76
N VAL A 16 6.84 -0.21 5.37
CA VAL A 16 7.14 -1.49 4.77
C VAL A 16 7.81 -1.31 3.42
N LEU A 17 7.38 -0.33 2.64
CA LEU A 17 7.98 -0.09 1.34
C LEU A 17 9.43 0.33 1.47
N THR A 18 9.71 1.23 2.39
CA THR A 18 11.06 1.72 2.58
C THR A 18 11.98 0.61 3.09
N ARG A 19 11.49 -0.19 4.01
CA ARG A 19 12.31 -1.26 4.55
C ARG A 19 12.62 -2.32 3.52
N ARG A 20 11.63 -2.71 2.74
CA ARG A 20 11.82 -3.77 1.77
C ARG A 20 12.63 -3.32 0.56
N ALA A 21 12.59 -2.02 0.25
CA ALA A 21 13.32 -1.51 -0.90
C ALA A 21 14.81 -1.39 -0.66
N GLY A 22 15.20 -1.27 0.60
CA GLY A 22 16.62 -1.15 0.93
C GLY A 22 17.13 0.28 0.82
N PRO A 23 18.42 0.48 1.06
CA PRO A 23 18.97 1.83 1.15
C PRO A 23 19.07 2.57 -0.17
N VAL A 24 19.23 1.87 -1.28
CA VAL A 24 19.37 2.53 -2.57
C VAL A 24 18.45 1.86 -3.59
N PRO A 25 17.17 2.14 -3.52
CA PRO A 25 16.24 1.49 -4.44
C PRO A 25 16.28 2.13 -5.83
N ASP A 26 15.97 1.35 -6.84
CA ASP A 26 15.76 1.89 -8.17
C ASP A 26 14.29 1.65 -8.53
N ALA A 27 13.88 2.08 -9.71
CA ALA A 27 12.49 1.99 -10.11
C ALA A 27 12.00 0.55 -10.15
N THR A 28 12.83 -0.35 -10.65
CA THR A 28 12.46 -1.76 -10.74
C THR A 28 12.31 -2.36 -9.35
N ALA A 29 13.25 -2.05 -8.45
CA ALA A 29 13.18 -2.55 -7.09
C ALA A 29 11.94 -2.01 -6.38
N THR A 30 11.62 -0.74 -6.59
CA THR A 30 10.46 -0.13 -5.97
C THR A 30 9.18 -0.81 -6.46
N ALA A 31 9.10 -1.06 -7.76
CA ALA A 31 7.93 -1.73 -8.30
C ALA A 31 7.80 -3.15 -7.75
N ALA A 32 8.91 -3.85 -7.63
CA ALA A 32 8.89 -5.21 -7.10
C ALA A 32 8.43 -5.23 -5.64
N VAL A 33 8.90 -4.26 -4.86
CA VAL A 33 8.50 -4.16 -3.46
C VAL A 33 7.00 -3.84 -3.36
N ALA A 34 6.51 -2.96 -4.23
CA ALA A 34 5.10 -2.62 -4.24
C ALA A 34 4.25 -3.85 -4.53
N SER A 35 4.66 -4.64 -5.51
CA SER A 35 3.94 -5.84 -5.87
C SER A 35 3.95 -6.85 -4.72
N ASN A 36 5.09 -7.00 -4.09
CA ASN A 36 5.26 -7.91 -2.98
C ASN A 36 4.39 -7.53 -1.80
N ALA A 37 4.42 -6.24 -1.44
CA ALA A 37 3.61 -5.77 -0.32
C ALA A 37 2.12 -5.92 -0.62
N TYR A 38 1.73 -5.70 -1.86
CA TYR A 38 0.34 -5.85 -2.25
C TYR A 38 -0.10 -7.32 -2.13
N ASP A 39 0.77 -8.24 -2.55
CA ASP A 39 0.45 -9.67 -2.45
C ASP A 39 0.26 -10.08 -1.01
N ASP A 40 1.11 -9.59 -0.12
CA ASP A 40 0.98 -9.90 1.30
C ASP A 40 -0.33 -9.35 1.85
N LEU A 41 -0.67 -8.13 1.47
CA LEU A 41 -1.88 -7.51 1.95
C LEU A 41 -3.11 -8.27 1.43
N THR A 42 -3.09 -8.62 0.15
CA THR A 42 -4.18 -9.36 -0.46
C THR A 42 -4.41 -10.70 0.23
N ARG A 43 -3.32 -11.38 0.56
CA ARG A 43 -3.41 -12.68 1.20
C ARG A 43 -4.15 -12.60 2.52
N VAL A 44 -3.98 -11.50 3.22
CA VAL A 44 -4.61 -11.31 4.51
C VAL A 44 -6.05 -10.79 4.35
N LEU A 45 -6.28 -9.93 3.37
CA LEU A 45 -7.59 -9.30 3.19
C LEU A 45 -8.61 -10.19 2.47
N ALA A 46 -8.17 -10.99 1.52
CA ALA A 46 -9.09 -11.78 0.73
C ALA A 46 -10.00 -12.67 1.57
N PRO A 47 -9.52 -13.33 2.62
CA PRO A 47 -10.41 -14.14 3.45
C PRO A 47 -11.49 -13.32 4.17
N VAL A 48 -11.25 -12.03 4.34
CA VAL A 48 -12.18 -11.17 5.07
C VAL A 48 -13.20 -10.50 4.16
N ILE A 49 -12.73 -9.95 3.04
CA ILE A 49 -13.61 -9.19 2.16
C ILE A 49 -13.79 -9.80 0.77
N GLY A 50 -13.09 -10.91 0.51
CA GLY A 50 -13.18 -11.59 -0.78
C GLY A 50 -12.25 -11.00 -1.82
N ASP A 51 -11.95 -11.78 -2.85
CA ASP A 51 -11.08 -11.32 -3.92
C ASP A 51 -11.66 -10.11 -4.62
N LEU A 52 -12.95 -10.14 -4.90
CA LEU A 52 -13.57 -9.01 -5.58
C LEU A 52 -13.56 -7.77 -4.70
N GLY A 53 -13.68 -7.96 -3.39
CA GLY A 53 -13.59 -6.85 -2.46
C GLY A 53 -12.22 -6.20 -2.49
N VAL A 54 -11.19 -7.02 -2.57
CA VAL A 54 -9.82 -6.48 -2.64
C VAL A 54 -9.64 -5.71 -3.94
N ILE A 55 -10.11 -6.27 -5.05
CA ILE A 55 -9.98 -5.60 -6.35
C ILE A 55 -10.72 -4.27 -6.34
N ALA A 56 -11.94 -4.26 -5.84
CA ALA A 56 -12.74 -3.04 -5.80
C ALA A 56 -12.07 -1.98 -4.94
N MET A 57 -11.51 -2.38 -3.82
CA MET A 57 -10.85 -1.46 -2.92
C MET A 57 -9.60 -0.90 -3.55
N THR A 58 -8.84 -1.75 -4.25
CA THR A 58 -7.63 -1.33 -4.94
C THR A 58 -7.96 -0.30 -6.01
N ASN A 59 -8.96 -0.59 -6.83
CA ASN A 59 -9.33 0.31 -7.90
C ASN A 59 -9.82 1.64 -7.36
N ARG A 60 -10.55 1.60 -6.27
CA ARG A 60 -11.03 2.81 -5.65
C ARG A 60 -9.88 3.65 -5.12
N ALA A 61 -8.92 3.00 -4.47
CA ALA A 61 -7.76 3.70 -3.94
C ALA A 61 -6.96 4.37 -5.05
N LEU A 62 -6.76 3.65 -6.17
CA LEU A 62 -6.06 4.23 -7.30
C LEU A 62 -6.80 5.45 -7.82
N HIS A 63 -8.11 5.34 -7.92
CA HIS A 63 -8.92 6.45 -8.40
C HIS A 63 -8.81 7.66 -7.47
N LEU A 64 -8.78 7.43 -6.18
CA LEU A 64 -8.70 8.52 -5.22
C LEU A 64 -7.38 9.27 -5.31
N GLU A 65 -6.32 8.57 -5.69
CA GLU A 65 -5.01 9.17 -5.72
C GLU A 65 -4.60 9.75 -7.07
N VAL A 66 -5.46 9.62 -8.07
CA VAL A 66 -5.10 10.09 -9.40
C VAL A 66 -4.92 11.60 -9.48
N ARG A 67 -5.52 12.33 -8.58
CA ARG A 67 -5.35 13.77 -8.56
C ARG A 67 -3.94 14.16 -8.20
N GLU A 68 -3.38 13.43 -7.23
CA GLU A 68 -2.06 13.72 -6.76
C GLU A 68 -1.03 13.14 -7.72
N TYR A 69 -1.36 12.02 -8.33
CA TYR A 69 -0.44 11.30 -9.22
C TYR A 69 -1.16 11.02 -10.53
N PRO A 70 -1.22 12.01 -11.42
CA PRO A 70 -2.01 11.87 -12.65
C PRO A 70 -1.57 10.74 -13.58
N TRP A 71 -0.36 10.22 -13.38
CA TRP A 71 0.14 9.12 -14.20
C TRP A 71 -0.39 7.75 -13.75
N LEU A 72 -1.17 7.72 -12.69
CA LEU A 72 -1.76 6.45 -12.25
C LEU A 72 -2.75 5.95 -13.30
N PRO A 73 -2.94 4.61 -13.37
CA PRO A 73 -3.83 4.07 -14.39
C PRO A 73 -5.25 4.55 -14.20
N ALA A 74 -5.88 4.88 -15.32
CA ALA A 74 -7.26 5.31 -15.30
C ALA A 74 -8.13 4.08 -15.20
N ARG A 75 -9.28 4.25 -14.55
CA ARG A 75 -10.22 3.16 -14.43
C ARG A 75 -10.73 2.77 -15.80
N GLN A 76 -10.75 1.49 -16.08
CA GLN A 76 -11.23 0.99 -17.36
C GLN A 76 -12.34 -0.02 -17.12
N PRO A 77 -13.46 0.14 -17.78
CA PRO A 77 -14.57 -0.80 -17.62
C PRO A 77 -14.13 -2.20 -18.01
N GLY A 78 -14.47 -3.15 -17.17
CA GLY A 78 -14.20 -4.55 -17.45
C GLY A 78 -12.78 -5.02 -17.27
N ALA A 79 -11.92 -4.14 -16.82
CA ALA A 79 -10.53 -4.51 -16.61
C ALA A 79 -10.09 -4.33 -15.17
N ALA A 80 -11.00 -4.57 -14.27
CA ALA A 80 -10.75 -4.32 -12.86
C ALA A 80 -9.55 -5.08 -12.32
N ASP A 81 -9.42 -6.32 -12.70
CA ASP A 81 -8.38 -7.15 -12.15
C ASP A 81 -6.99 -6.85 -12.72
N THR A 82 -6.89 -5.99 -13.72
CA THR A 82 -5.59 -5.68 -14.29
C THR A 82 -5.08 -4.30 -13.89
N GLN A 83 -5.87 -3.53 -13.16
CA GLN A 83 -5.45 -2.19 -12.82
C GLN A 83 -4.20 -2.14 -11.97
N PHE A 84 -4.06 -3.05 -11.05
CA PHE A 84 -2.86 -3.05 -10.22
C PHE A 84 -1.62 -3.41 -11.05
N ALA A 85 -1.76 -4.30 -12.02
CA ALA A 85 -0.64 -4.63 -12.89
C ALA A 85 -0.20 -3.39 -13.68
N GLN A 86 -1.16 -2.61 -14.16
CA GLN A 86 -0.86 -1.38 -14.86
C GLN A 86 -0.19 -0.38 -13.94
N PHE A 87 -0.61 -0.35 -12.68
CA PHE A 87 0.00 0.50 -11.68
C PHE A 87 1.48 0.14 -11.50
N ILE A 88 1.77 -1.14 -11.38
CA ILE A 88 3.16 -1.61 -11.21
C ILE A 88 3.99 -1.20 -12.42
N ASP A 89 3.45 -1.36 -13.62
CA ASP A 89 4.17 -0.95 -14.82
C ASP A 89 4.43 0.54 -14.82
N ALA A 90 3.46 1.32 -14.36
CA ALA A 90 3.62 2.76 -14.32
C ALA A 90 4.71 3.16 -13.32
N LEU A 91 4.83 2.43 -12.21
CA LEU A 91 5.85 2.71 -11.22
C LEU A 91 7.25 2.62 -11.80
N LYS A 92 7.44 1.68 -12.72
CA LYS A 92 8.76 1.47 -13.30
C LYS A 92 9.22 2.65 -14.14
N ARG A 93 8.30 3.53 -14.51
CA ARG A 93 8.64 4.70 -15.30
C ARG A 93 8.84 5.94 -14.45
N GLN A 94 8.68 5.82 -13.14
CA GLN A 94 8.80 6.96 -12.24
C GLN A 94 10.11 6.90 -11.49
N GLU A 95 10.50 8.04 -10.93
CA GLU A 95 11.67 8.05 -10.08
C GLU A 95 11.34 7.26 -8.82
N PRO A 96 12.31 6.57 -8.24
CA PRO A 96 12.03 5.73 -7.07
C PRO A 96 11.32 6.46 -5.94
N ALA A 97 11.69 7.71 -5.68
CA ALA A 97 11.04 8.46 -4.60
C ALA A 97 9.57 8.72 -4.93
N VAL A 98 9.29 9.06 -6.17
CA VAL A 98 7.91 9.30 -6.58
C VAL A 98 7.11 8.02 -6.55
N ALA A 99 7.71 6.93 -7.03
CA ALA A 99 7.05 5.63 -7.03
C ALA A 99 6.70 5.19 -5.61
N THR A 100 7.63 5.40 -4.68
CA THR A 100 7.40 5.04 -3.29
C THR A 100 6.28 5.88 -2.69
N ASP A 101 6.31 7.18 -2.94
CA ASP A 101 5.28 8.09 -2.41
C ASP A 101 3.91 7.69 -2.93
N ALA A 102 3.80 7.43 -4.22
CA ALA A 102 2.52 7.09 -4.82
C ALA A 102 2.01 5.75 -4.29
N THR A 103 2.90 4.78 -4.18
CA THR A 103 2.51 3.46 -3.69
C THR A 103 2.04 3.55 -2.23
N ALA A 104 2.76 4.32 -1.42
CA ALA A 104 2.36 4.51 -0.02
C ALA A 104 0.98 5.18 0.04
N ALA A 105 0.75 6.17 -0.80
CA ALA A 105 -0.53 6.87 -0.82
C ALA A 105 -1.67 5.93 -1.21
N VAL A 106 -1.46 5.10 -2.22
CA VAL A 106 -2.49 4.17 -2.66
C VAL A 106 -2.78 3.14 -1.56
N PHE A 107 -1.74 2.61 -0.93
CA PHE A 107 -1.95 1.64 0.14
C PHE A 107 -2.63 2.28 1.34
N GLU A 108 -2.25 3.52 1.69
CA GLU A 108 -2.91 4.21 2.80
C GLU A 108 -4.38 4.46 2.47
N ALA A 109 -4.68 4.78 1.23
CA ALA A 109 -6.07 4.95 0.81
C ALA A 109 -6.84 3.63 0.94
N MET A 110 -6.21 2.52 0.56
CA MET A 110 -6.83 1.21 0.73
C MET A 110 -7.13 0.93 2.19
N LEU A 111 -6.17 1.20 3.06
CA LEU A 111 -6.35 0.94 4.48
C LEU A 111 -7.42 1.85 5.08
N GLY A 112 -7.50 3.09 4.60
CA GLY A 112 -8.54 4.00 5.04
C GLY A 112 -9.92 3.51 4.65
N LEU A 113 -10.06 3.01 3.43
CA LEU A 113 -11.32 2.44 2.98
C LEU A 113 -11.67 1.21 3.80
N LEU A 114 -10.69 0.39 4.05
CA LEU A 114 -10.90 -0.82 4.83
C LEU A 114 -11.34 -0.46 6.25
N ALA A 115 -10.70 0.52 6.85
CA ALA A 115 -11.07 0.93 8.21
C ALA A 115 -12.51 1.44 8.28
N THR A 116 -12.95 2.10 7.22
CA THR A 116 -14.33 2.56 7.15
C THR A 116 -15.29 1.37 7.09
N PHE A 117 -14.85 0.30 6.48
CA PHE A 117 -15.65 -0.88 6.27
C PHE A 117 -15.69 -1.80 7.48
N ILE A 118 -14.58 -2.14 8.06
CA ILE A 118 -14.49 -3.12 9.13
C ILE A 118 -13.98 -2.53 10.45
N GLY A 119 -13.66 -1.26 10.48
CA GLY A 119 -13.20 -0.60 11.70
C GLY A 119 -11.68 -0.60 11.83
N GLU A 120 -11.18 0.38 12.57
CA GLU A 120 -9.75 0.54 12.74
C GLU A 120 -9.06 -0.59 13.50
N PRO A 121 -9.64 -1.10 14.58
CA PRO A 121 -8.94 -2.16 15.31
C PRO A 121 -8.69 -3.41 14.47
N LEU A 122 -9.67 -3.81 13.69
CA LEU A 122 -9.50 -4.99 12.87
C LEU A 122 -8.55 -4.71 11.72
N THR A 123 -8.65 -3.52 11.13
CA THR A 123 -7.74 -3.13 10.07
C THR A 123 -6.30 -3.17 10.57
N ALA A 124 -6.04 -2.64 11.75
CA ALA A 124 -4.69 -2.64 12.31
C ALA A 124 -4.17 -4.05 12.49
N ARG A 125 -5.00 -4.96 12.93
CA ARG A 125 -4.59 -6.34 13.09
C ARG A 125 -4.22 -6.98 11.78
N LEU A 126 -5.03 -6.75 10.76
CA LEU A 126 -4.78 -7.33 9.45
C LEU A 126 -3.51 -6.79 8.85
N VAL A 127 -3.26 -5.48 9.04
CA VAL A 127 -2.04 -4.87 8.53
C VAL A 127 -0.82 -5.48 9.22
N GLN A 128 -0.90 -5.72 10.51
CA GLN A 128 0.20 -6.33 11.21
C GLN A 128 0.47 -7.74 10.71
N GLN A 129 -0.57 -8.45 10.32
CA GLN A 129 -0.41 -9.79 9.77
C GLN A 129 0.21 -9.73 8.38
N ALA A 130 -0.18 -8.75 7.58
CA ALA A 130 0.31 -8.63 6.22
C ALA A 130 1.75 -8.13 6.20
N TRP A 131 2.04 -7.16 7.04
CA TRP A 131 3.34 -6.49 7.03
C TRP A 131 3.96 -6.44 8.42
N PRO A 132 4.32 -7.59 8.97
CA PRO A 132 4.92 -7.59 10.31
C PRO A 132 6.21 -6.77 10.36
N ASP A 133 6.92 -6.69 9.26
CA ASP A 133 8.16 -5.91 9.22
C ASP A 133 7.92 -4.41 9.33
N ALA A 134 6.70 -3.94 9.09
CA ALA A 134 6.41 -2.53 9.29
C ALA A 134 6.42 -2.18 10.78
N PHE A 135 6.30 -3.18 11.64
CA PHE A 135 6.23 -2.95 13.07
C PHE A 135 7.39 -3.56 13.86
N SER A 136 8.15 -4.41 13.22
CA SER A 136 9.17 -5.15 13.92
C SER A 136 10.29 -4.29 14.50
N SER A 137 10.56 -3.18 13.85
CA SER A 137 11.63 -2.33 14.36
C SER A 137 11.27 -1.77 15.71
N THR A 138 10.00 -1.61 15.94
CA THR A 138 9.54 -1.09 17.21
C THR A 138 9.91 -2.07 18.30
N ASP A 139 9.72 -3.32 18.02
CA ASP A 139 10.06 -4.34 18.98
C ASP A 139 11.53 -4.30 19.26
N THR A 140 12.28 -4.18 18.25
CA THR A 140 13.72 -4.16 18.40
C THR A 140 14.14 -3.02 19.25
N GLU A 141 13.57 -1.90 19.02
CA GLU A 141 13.92 -0.76 19.76
C GLU A 141 13.49 -0.95 21.15
N GLY A 142 12.37 -1.46 21.40
CA GLY A 142 11.85 -1.66 22.71
C GLY A 142 12.81 -2.44 23.57
N THR A 143 13.63 -3.19 22.95
CA THR A 143 14.59 -3.92 23.75
C THR A 143 15.88 -3.17 23.84
#